data_b3f94c520f84876a6a06262627f57e23
#
_entry.id   b3f94c520f84876a6a06262627f57e23
#
_cell.length_a   1.000
_cell.length_b   1.000
_cell.length_c   1.000
_cell.angle_alpha   90.00
_cell.angle_beta   90.00
_cell.angle_gamma   90.00
#
_symmetry.space_group_name_H-M   'P 1'
#
loop_
_entity.id
_entity.type
_entity.pdbx_description
1 polymer ?
#
loop_
_entity_poly.entity_id
_entity_poly.type
_entity_poly.pdbx_seq_one_letter_code
_entity_poly.pdbx_strand_id
1 'polypeptide(L)'
;GDVYKRQPYNSGIAGISGSFTVSFDLKNLSSTNNAWKDVFSLYSNGTVSGESNSMVLEFNASGELYFYNKGFGGQSGGNINTGLTWTDLQQDNWNNLSIVSDLSSQTLSVYVNGALAGTITGWNPSSPALTGSQFGASFGNTRPMNGTIDVNNIKFYDGVVLPVPEAATASLGLLGLAALLMRRRRSC
;
A
#
# COMPACT_ATOMS: atom_id res chain seq x y z
N GLY A 1 11.75 12.14 -7.83
CA GLY A 1 10.63 11.19 -7.86
C GLY A 1 10.31 10.81 -9.29
N ASP A 2 10.17 9.52 -9.56
CA ASP A 2 9.86 9.05 -10.91
C ASP A 2 8.36 9.24 -11.16
N VAL A 3 8.03 9.90 -12.27
CA VAL A 3 6.65 10.04 -12.76
C VAL A 3 6.31 8.81 -13.58
N TYR A 4 5.51 7.91 -13.05
CA TYR A 4 5.07 6.72 -13.79
C TYR A 4 3.80 7.02 -14.59
N LYS A 5 3.94 7.12 -15.91
CA LYS A 5 2.84 6.96 -16.85
C LYS A 5 2.75 5.47 -17.18
N ARG A 6 1.69 4.78 -16.74
CA ARG A 6 1.32 3.42 -17.16
C ARG A 6 2.52 2.52 -17.50
N GLN A 7 3.27 2.05 -16.53
CA GLN A 7 4.24 0.99 -16.81
C GLN A 7 3.92 -0.23 -15.96
N PRO A 8 3.79 -1.42 -16.59
CA PRO A 8 3.84 -2.66 -15.84
C PRO A 8 5.25 -2.75 -15.26
N TYR A 9 5.37 -2.63 -13.94
CA TYR A 9 6.62 -2.88 -13.26
C TYR A 9 6.75 -4.39 -13.06
N ASN A 10 7.18 -5.10 -14.10
CA ASN A 10 7.65 -6.47 -14.01
C ASN A 10 9.05 -6.49 -13.39
N SER A 11 9.23 -5.91 -12.22
CA SER A 11 10.41 -6.22 -11.44
C SER A 11 10.26 -7.68 -11.00
N GLY A 12 11.31 -8.44 -11.13
CA GLY A 12 11.35 -9.83 -10.68
C GLY A 12 11.06 -9.93 -9.17
N ILE A 13 9.78 -9.88 -8.81
CA ILE A 13 9.27 -10.24 -7.49
C ILE A 13 9.32 -11.79 -7.35
N ALA A 14 9.96 -12.44 -8.31
CA ALA A 14 10.17 -13.86 -8.34
C ALA A 14 10.91 -14.30 -7.07
N GLY A 15 10.24 -15.05 -6.22
CA GLY A 15 10.79 -15.61 -4.99
C GLY A 15 10.01 -15.33 -3.73
N ILE A 16 9.06 -14.36 -3.72
CA ILE A 16 8.19 -14.12 -2.57
C ILE A 16 6.99 -15.07 -2.68
N SER A 17 7.01 -16.13 -1.88
CA SER A 17 6.01 -17.20 -1.94
C SER A 17 5.29 -17.47 -0.61
N GLY A 18 5.51 -16.62 0.39
CA GLY A 18 4.94 -16.75 1.73
C GLY A 18 4.27 -15.47 2.21
N SER A 19 4.44 -15.16 3.49
CA SER A 19 4.12 -13.83 4.02
C SER A 19 4.97 -12.77 3.35
N PHE A 20 4.41 -11.59 3.14
CA PHE A 20 5.13 -10.50 2.48
C PHE A 20 4.67 -9.13 2.98
N THR A 21 5.50 -8.14 2.73
CA THR A 21 5.13 -6.74 2.87
C THR A 21 5.47 -5.98 1.60
N VAL A 22 4.53 -5.16 1.14
CA VAL A 22 4.77 -4.20 0.06
C VAL A 22 4.51 -2.81 0.59
N SER A 23 5.46 -1.90 0.37
CA SER A 23 5.34 -0.50 0.79
C SER A 23 5.73 0.45 -0.34
N PHE A 24 5.04 1.57 -0.43
CA PHE A 24 5.32 2.64 -1.40
C PHE A 24 4.68 3.96 -0.94
N ASP A 25 5.16 5.06 -1.53
CA ASP A 25 4.63 6.39 -1.28
C ASP A 25 3.93 6.94 -2.51
N LEU A 26 2.81 7.65 -2.31
CA LEU A 26 1.99 8.28 -3.36
C LEU A 26 1.73 9.75 -3.06
N LYS A 27 1.74 10.61 -4.11
CA LYS A 27 1.28 12.00 -4.08
C LYS A 27 1.00 12.55 -5.48
N ASN A 28 0.61 13.82 -5.57
CA ASN A 28 0.49 14.60 -6.80
C ASN A 28 -0.38 13.94 -7.89
N LEU A 29 -1.51 13.35 -7.48
CA LEU A 29 -2.50 12.87 -8.45
C LEU A 29 -3.02 14.03 -9.31
N SER A 30 -2.80 13.98 -10.60
CA SER A 30 -3.12 15.08 -11.52
C SER A 30 -4.59 15.17 -11.96
N SER A 31 -5.44 14.21 -11.57
CA SER A 31 -6.85 14.15 -11.98
C SER A 31 -7.79 13.89 -10.81
N THR A 32 -8.96 14.53 -10.86
CA THR A 32 -10.06 14.36 -9.89
C THR A 32 -11.10 13.32 -10.31
N ASN A 33 -11.05 12.84 -11.55
CA ASN A 33 -12.03 11.88 -12.08
C ASN A 33 -11.43 10.48 -12.14
N ASN A 34 -11.27 9.87 -10.97
CA ASN A 34 -10.71 8.51 -10.82
C ASN A 34 -11.70 7.51 -10.22
N ALA A 35 -13.02 7.77 -10.26
CA ALA A 35 -14.02 6.81 -9.82
C ALA A 35 -13.82 5.46 -10.51
N TRP A 36 -13.76 4.39 -9.73
CA TRP A 36 -13.51 3.02 -10.20
C TRP A 36 -12.20 2.87 -11.01
N LYS A 37 -11.15 3.59 -10.60
CA LYS A 37 -9.83 3.54 -11.25
C LYS A 37 -8.79 2.93 -10.32
N ASP A 38 -7.98 2.05 -10.87
CA ASP A 38 -6.94 1.35 -10.15
C ASP A 38 -5.69 2.22 -10.01
N VAL A 39 -5.20 2.37 -8.80
CA VAL A 39 -3.95 3.07 -8.47
C VAL A 39 -2.77 2.10 -8.45
N PHE A 40 -2.97 0.94 -7.84
CA PHE A 40 -1.94 -0.07 -7.68
C PHE A 40 -2.56 -1.47 -7.64
N SER A 41 -1.86 -2.45 -8.17
CA SER A 41 -2.30 -3.85 -8.16
C SER A 41 -1.14 -4.80 -7.86
N LEU A 42 -1.43 -5.85 -7.11
CA LEU A 42 -0.56 -7.00 -6.85
C LEU A 42 -1.20 -8.27 -7.43
N TYR A 43 -0.38 -9.16 -7.93
CA TYR A 43 -0.85 -10.39 -8.59
C TYR A 43 -0.24 -11.63 -7.96
N SER A 44 -1.07 -12.67 -7.85
CA SER A 44 -0.65 -14.04 -7.60
C SER A 44 -0.94 -14.86 -8.84
N ASN A 45 -0.05 -15.77 -9.21
CA ASN A 45 -0.25 -16.66 -10.35
C ASN A 45 -0.21 -15.98 -11.74
N GLY A 46 0.87 -16.20 -12.51
CA GLY A 46 1.32 -15.45 -13.69
C GLY A 46 0.39 -15.28 -14.90
N THR A 47 -0.86 -15.70 -14.83
CA THR A 47 -1.85 -15.48 -15.89
C THR A 47 -2.94 -14.56 -15.36
N VAL A 48 -2.76 -13.27 -15.56
CA VAL A 48 -3.74 -12.28 -15.13
C VAL A 48 -4.73 -12.06 -16.27
N SER A 49 -5.92 -12.59 -16.07
CA SER A 49 -7.08 -12.29 -16.91
C SER A 49 -7.99 -11.35 -16.11
N GLY A 50 -7.96 -10.07 -16.44
CA GLY A 50 -8.75 -9.07 -15.74
C GLY A 50 -8.30 -8.83 -14.30
N GLU A 51 -9.25 -8.59 -13.38
CA GLU A 51 -8.98 -8.33 -11.96
C GLU A 51 -8.84 -9.63 -11.13
N SER A 52 -8.97 -10.80 -11.74
CA SER A 52 -8.86 -12.08 -11.05
C SER A 52 -7.44 -12.33 -10.54
N ASN A 53 -7.32 -13.02 -9.41
CA ASN A 53 -6.04 -13.33 -8.76
C ASN A 53 -5.22 -12.10 -8.34
N SER A 54 -5.89 -11.00 -8.00
CA SER A 54 -5.24 -9.74 -7.63
C SER A 54 -5.72 -9.17 -6.30
N MET A 55 -4.90 -8.28 -5.77
CA MET A 55 -5.26 -7.25 -4.80
C MET A 55 -5.12 -5.90 -5.48
N VAL A 56 -6.07 -5.01 -5.28
CA VAL A 56 -6.13 -3.73 -5.99
C VAL A 56 -6.38 -2.59 -5.03
N LEU A 57 -5.62 -1.51 -5.15
CA LEU A 57 -5.98 -0.20 -4.62
C LEU A 57 -6.77 0.53 -5.70
N GLU A 58 -8.04 0.77 -5.44
CA GLU A 58 -9.01 1.34 -6.39
C GLU A 58 -9.81 2.45 -5.73
N PHE A 59 -10.06 3.54 -6.45
CA PHE A 59 -11.01 4.55 -6.02
C PHE A 59 -12.44 4.04 -6.21
N ASN A 60 -13.28 4.21 -5.18
CA ASN A 60 -14.72 3.99 -5.31
C ASN A 60 -15.42 5.14 -6.07
N ALA A 61 -16.75 5.07 -6.20
CA ALA A 61 -17.53 6.11 -6.88
C ALA A 61 -17.46 7.49 -6.20
N SER A 62 -17.24 7.53 -4.88
CA SER A 62 -17.12 8.75 -4.08
C SER A 62 -15.70 9.31 -4.03
N GLY A 63 -14.74 8.66 -4.68
CA GLY A 63 -13.35 9.12 -4.69
C GLY A 63 -12.53 8.72 -3.47
N GLU A 64 -13.03 7.79 -2.67
CA GLU A 64 -12.27 7.20 -1.57
C GLU A 64 -11.43 6.05 -2.08
N LEU A 65 -10.19 5.94 -1.60
CA LEU A 65 -9.26 4.87 -1.96
C LEU A 65 -9.51 3.64 -1.09
N TYR A 66 -9.88 2.56 -1.72
CA TYR A 66 -10.10 1.25 -1.09
C TYR A 66 -9.04 0.24 -1.55
N PHE A 67 -8.68 -0.63 -0.63
CA PHE A 67 -8.01 -1.87 -0.95
C PHE A 67 -9.05 -2.98 -1.11
N TYR A 68 -8.99 -3.71 -2.22
CA TYR A 68 -9.85 -4.85 -2.55
C TYR A 68 -9.03 -6.11 -2.76
N ASN A 69 -9.42 -7.20 -2.13
CA ASN A 69 -8.93 -8.52 -2.50
C ASN A 69 -9.85 -9.14 -3.56
N LYS A 70 -9.37 -9.19 -4.80
CA LYS A 70 -10.11 -9.70 -5.97
C LYS A 70 -9.66 -11.11 -6.37
N GLY A 71 -9.42 -11.99 -5.39
CA GLY A 71 -9.09 -13.40 -5.63
C GLY A 71 -7.60 -13.71 -5.60
N PHE A 72 -6.78 -12.89 -4.96
CA PHE A 72 -5.35 -13.17 -4.81
C PHE A 72 -5.11 -14.54 -4.19
N GLY A 73 -4.29 -15.36 -4.86
CA GLY A 73 -3.95 -16.70 -4.40
C GLY A 73 -5.14 -17.66 -4.30
N GLY A 74 -6.23 -17.39 -5.02
CA GLY A 74 -7.45 -18.20 -4.96
C GLY A 74 -8.39 -17.82 -3.82
N GLN A 75 -8.05 -16.83 -2.98
CA GLN A 75 -8.91 -16.33 -1.90
C GLN A 75 -9.51 -14.98 -2.29
N SER A 76 -10.82 -14.94 -2.48
CA SER A 76 -11.55 -13.71 -2.78
C SER A 76 -12.24 -13.13 -1.55
N GLY A 77 -12.56 -11.83 -1.62
CA GLY A 77 -13.33 -11.13 -0.62
C GLY A 77 -12.50 -10.32 0.36
N GLY A 78 -13.18 -9.37 0.96
CA GLY A 78 -12.60 -8.37 1.86
C GLY A 78 -12.19 -7.09 1.13
N ASN A 79 -12.54 -5.97 1.77
CA ASN A 79 -12.08 -4.64 1.38
C ASN A 79 -11.70 -3.84 2.63
N ILE A 80 -10.83 -2.88 2.45
CA ILE A 80 -10.37 -1.98 3.51
C ILE A 80 -10.43 -0.56 2.97
N ASN A 81 -11.17 0.32 3.65
CA ASN A 81 -11.08 1.76 3.38
C ASN A 81 -9.74 2.27 3.93
N THR A 82 -8.93 2.87 3.08
CA THR A 82 -7.61 3.40 3.48
C THR A 82 -7.73 4.73 4.24
N GLY A 83 -8.89 5.37 4.20
CA GLY A 83 -9.09 6.72 4.71
C GLY A 83 -8.57 7.83 3.79
N LEU A 84 -7.90 7.47 2.69
CA LEU A 84 -7.44 8.44 1.68
C LEU A 84 -8.49 8.65 0.60
N THR A 85 -8.51 9.87 0.07
CA THR A 85 -9.31 10.26 -1.09
C THR A 85 -8.40 10.70 -2.24
N TRP A 86 -8.93 10.87 -3.45
CA TRP A 86 -8.15 11.48 -4.54
C TRP A 86 -7.71 12.90 -4.22
N THR A 87 -8.46 13.65 -3.39
CA THR A 87 -8.08 15.00 -2.95
C THR A 87 -6.85 14.98 -2.07
N ASP A 88 -6.71 13.97 -1.19
CA ASP A 88 -5.51 13.80 -0.36
C ASP A 88 -4.30 13.48 -1.23
N LEU A 89 -4.48 12.64 -2.25
CA LEU A 89 -3.39 12.28 -3.17
C LEU A 89 -3.04 13.39 -4.16
N GLN A 90 -3.87 14.41 -4.34
CA GLN A 90 -3.55 15.61 -5.14
C GLN A 90 -2.60 16.58 -4.43
N GLN A 91 -2.49 16.46 -3.11
CA GLN A 91 -1.60 17.31 -2.32
C GLN A 91 -0.13 16.95 -2.56
N ASP A 92 0.77 17.91 -2.36
CA ASP A 92 2.22 17.71 -2.41
C ASP A 92 2.77 17.07 -1.11
N ASN A 93 2.00 16.18 -0.50
CA ASN A 93 2.37 15.42 0.68
C ASN A 93 2.45 13.94 0.34
N TRP A 94 3.57 13.31 0.68
CA TRP A 94 3.70 11.87 0.52
C TRP A 94 2.77 11.13 1.47
N ASN A 95 2.02 10.18 0.93
CA ASN A 95 1.22 9.23 1.68
C ASN A 95 1.85 7.85 1.52
N ASN A 96 2.39 7.32 2.61
CA ASN A 96 2.93 5.96 2.65
C ASN A 96 1.79 4.95 2.78
N LEU A 97 1.78 3.95 1.92
CA LEU A 97 0.91 2.79 2.01
C LEU A 97 1.75 1.54 2.20
N SER A 98 1.30 0.67 3.10
CA SER A 98 1.91 -0.65 3.28
C SER A 98 0.84 -1.73 3.33
N ILE A 99 1.05 -2.80 2.56
CA ILE A 99 0.20 -3.99 2.50
C ILE A 99 1.00 -5.13 3.11
N VAL A 100 0.49 -5.71 4.20
CA VAL A 100 1.15 -6.76 4.97
C VAL A 100 0.32 -8.03 4.91
N SER A 101 0.83 -9.05 4.23
CA SER A 101 0.28 -10.40 4.21
C SER A 101 1.01 -11.26 5.23
N ASP A 102 0.33 -11.65 6.29
CA ASP A 102 0.86 -12.54 7.33
C ASP A 102 0.06 -13.85 7.35
N LEU A 103 0.67 -14.90 6.81
CA LEU A 103 0.06 -16.21 6.75
C LEU A 103 0.07 -16.90 8.11
N SER A 104 0.97 -16.52 9.01
CA SER A 104 1.06 -17.14 10.34
C SER A 104 -0.07 -16.70 11.26
N SER A 105 -0.44 -15.44 11.21
CA SER A 105 -1.59 -14.87 11.93
C SER A 105 -2.88 -14.92 11.10
N GLN A 106 -2.82 -15.38 9.86
CA GLN A 106 -3.92 -15.40 8.90
C GLN A 106 -4.56 -14.01 8.73
N THR A 107 -3.73 -12.99 8.55
CA THR A 107 -4.19 -11.61 8.37
C THR A 107 -3.59 -10.97 7.13
N LEU A 108 -4.39 -10.10 6.50
CA LEU A 108 -3.96 -9.19 5.46
C LEU A 108 -4.32 -7.78 5.91
N SER A 109 -3.31 -6.97 6.18
CA SER A 109 -3.47 -5.64 6.78
C SER A 109 -2.99 -4.54 5.85
N VAL A 110 -3.68 -3.42 5.86
CA VAL A 110 -3.28 -2.19 5.15
C VAL A 110 -3.00 -1.09 6.16
N TYR A 111 -1.88 -0.41 5.96
CA TYR A 111 -1.45 0.72 6.77
C TYR A 111 -1.32 1.96 5.88
N VAL A 112 -1.66 3.10 6.44
CA VAL A 112 -1.49 4.42 5.83
C VAL A 112 -0.70 5.30 6.79
N ASN A 113 0.42 5.84 6.33
CA ASN A 113 1.32 6.67 7.15
C ASN A 113 1.70 5.99 8.48
N GLY A 114 1.92 4.67 8.44
CA GLY A 114 2.26 3.84 9.58
C GLY A 114 1.09 3.47 10.49
N ALA A 115 -0.09 4.06 10.32
CA ALA A 115 -1.30 3.71 11.08
C ALA A 115 -2.08 2.59 10.40
N LEU A 116 -2.61 1.64 11.18
CA LEU A 116 -3.45 0.56 10.66
C LEU A 116 -4.78 1.13 10.14
N ALA A 117 -5.05 0.97 8.84
CA ALA A 117 -6.32 1.33 8.22
C ALA A 117 -7.36 0.21 8.37
N GLY A 118 -6.93 -1.05 8.29
CA GLY A 118 -7.81 -2.19 8.49
C GLY A 118 -7.12 -3.53 8.26
N THR A 119 -7.83 -4.60 8.58
CA THR A 119 -7.36 -5.99 8.48
C THR A 119 -8.47 -6.91 7.95
N ILE A 120 -8.11 -7.75 7.00
CA ILE A 120 -8.89 -8.92 6.59
C ILE A 120 -8.40 -10.11 7.40
N THR A 121 -9.27 -10.73 8.19
CA THR A 121 -8.98 -11.92 8.99
C THR A 121 -9.32 -13.21 8.23
N GLY A 122 -8.74 -14.34 8.63
CA GLY A 122 -8.91 -15.61 7.93
C GLY A 122 -8.18 -15.63 6.58
N TRP A 123 -7.15 -14.81 6.43
CA TRP A 123 -6.31 -14.73 5.24
C TRP A 123 -5.47 -16.00 5.09
N ASN A 124 -5.83 -16.83 4.12
CA ASN A 124 -5.16 -18.10 3.86
C ASN A 124 -5.20 -18.46 2.36
N PRO A 125 -4.54 -17.67 1.49
CA PRO A 125 -4.54 -17.95 0.06
C PRO A 125 -3.82 -19.27 -0.25
N SER A 126 -4.40 -20.08 -1.14
CA SER A 126 -3.84 -21.37 -1.54
C SER A 126 -2.57 -21.24 -2.40
N SER A 127 -2.37 -20.10 -3.03
CA SER A 127 -1.21 -19.76 -3.85
C SER A 127 -0.72 -18.34 -3.52
N PRO A 128 -0.02 -18.13 -2.40
CA PRO A 128 0.32 -16.80 -1.90
C PRO A 128 1.46 -16.11 -2.66
N ALA A 129 2.08 -16.77 -3.63
CA ALA A 129 3.22 -16.23 -4.35
C ALA A 129 2.89 -14.93 -5.10
N LEU A 130 3.68 -13.88 -4.88
CA LEU A 130 3.65 -12.67 -5.68
C LEU A 130 4.26 -12.95 -7.05
N THR A 131 3.54 -12.63 -8.11
CA THR A 131 4.00 -12.82 -9.50
C THR A 131 4.12 -11.53 -10.28
N GLY A 132 3.59 -10.43 -9.76
CA GLY A 132 3.71 -9.12 -10.38
C GLY A 132 3.04 -8.00 -9.60
N SER A 133 3.35 -6.78 -10.00
CA SER A 133 2.71 -5.56 -9.52
C SER A 133 2.58 -4.54 -10.65
N GLN A 134 1.63 -3.62 -10.53
CA GLN A 134 1.43 -2.56 -11.50
C GLN A 134 0.88 -1.30 -10.83
N PHE A 135 1.37 -0.12 -11.26
CA PHE A 135 0.82 1.17 -10.89
C PHE A 135 -0.05 1.75 -12.02
N GLY A 136 -1.14 2.42 -11.64
CA GLY A 136 -2.01 3.15 -12.55
C GLY A 136 -2.98 2.30 -13.38
N ALA A 137 -2.97 0.99 -13.23
CA ALA A 137 -3.93 0.07 -13.83
C ALA A 137 -3.82 -1.31 -13.21
N SER A 138 -4.77 -2.20 -13.45
CA SER A 138 -4.61 -3.63 -13.27
C SER A 138 -4.37 -4.32 -14.61
N PHE A 139 -3.66 -5.46 -14.59
CA PHE A 139 -3.35 -6.24 -15.79
C PHE A 139 -4.63 -6.67 -16.51
N GLY A 140 -4.73 -6.33 -17.79
CA GLY A 140 -5.91 -6.66 -18.60
C GLY A 140 -7.17 -5.88 -18.18
N ASN A 141 -7.05 -4.89 -17.31
CA ASN A 141 -8.17 -4.12 -16.82
C ASN A 141 -8.52 -2.95 -17.74
N THR A 142 -9.81 -2.70 -17.82
CA THR A 142 -10.42 -1.56 -18.51
C THR A 142 -10.49 -0.30 -17.64
N ARG A 143 -9.93 -0.33 -16.42
CA ARG A 143 -10.03 0.74 -15.41
C ARG A 143 -8.70 1.45 -15.10
N PRO A 144 -7.94 1.90 -16.12
CA PRO A 144 -6.70 2.61 -15.86
C PRO A 144 -6.98 3.94 -15.15
N MET A 145 -6.09 4.31 -14.23
CA MET A 145 -6.11 5.62 -13.57
C MET A 145 -6.08 6.74 -14.61
N ASN A 146 -6.86 7.79 -14.40
CA ASN A 146 -6.79 9.00 -15.20
C ASN A 146 -5.66 9.89 -14.68
N GLY A 147 -4.88 10.48 -15.60
CA GLY A 147 -3.77 11.36 -15.25
C GLY A 147 -2.52 10.62 -14.79
N THR A 148 -1.74 11.30 -13.96
CA THR A 148 -0.44 10.83 -13.43
C THR A 148 -0.47 10.88 -11.91
N ILE A 149 0.36 10.05 -11.27
CA ILE A 149 0.62 10.07 -9.83
C ILE A 149 2.12 9.89 -9.62
N ASP A 150 2.69 10.60 -8.66
CA ASP A 150 4.07 10.39 -8.24
C ASP A 150 4.14 9.18 -7.31
N VAL A 151 5.08 8.29 -7.60
CA VAL A 151 5.35 7.09 -6.78
C VAL A 151 6.80 7.09 -6.36
N ASN A 152 7.06 6.74 -5.11
CA ASN A 152 8.42 6.66 -4.56
C ASN A 152 8.54 5.51 -3.55
N ASN A 153 9.78 5.20 -3.14
CA ASN A 153 10.09 4.24 -2.06
C ASN A 153 9.40 2.88 -2.21
N ILE A 154 9.25 2.38 -3.43
CA ILE A 154 8.66 1.06 -3.68
C ILE A 154 9.57 -0.02 -3.09
N LYS A 155 9.05 -0.79 -2.15
CA LYS A 155 9.77 -1.85 -1.45
C LYS A 155 8.93 -3.12 -1.37
N PHE A 156 9.56 -4.25 -1.64
CA PHE A 156 8.99 -5.57 -1.46
C PHE A 156 9.86 -6.33 -0.45
N TYR A 157 9.23 -6.87 0.57
CA TYR A 157 9.89 -7.67 1.59
C TYR A 157 9.37 -9.09 1.57
N ASP A 158 10.26 -10.06 1.61
CA ASP A 158 9.93 -11.45 1.90
C ASP A 158 9.74 -11.59 3.41
N GLY A 159 8.48 -11.65 3.84
CA GLY A 159 8.08 -11.67 5.24
C GLY A 159 7.35 -10.44 5.73
N VAL A 160 6.99 -10.48 7.01
CA VAL A 160 6.23 -9.43 7.69
C VAL A 160 7.16 -8.33 8.17
N VAL A 161 6.97 -7.13 7.63
CA VAL A 161 7.62 -5.89 8.10
C VAL A 161 6.52 -4.89 8.45
N LEU A 162 6.34 -4.60 9.72
CA LEU A 162 5.34 -3.64 10.15
C LEU A 162 5.87 -2.20 9.97
N PRO A 163 5.07 -1.31 9.37
CA PRO A 163 5.45 0.08 9.25
C PRO A 163 5.44 0.77 10.62
N VAL A 164 6.39 1.68 10.82
CA VAL A 164 6.48 2.48 12.06
C VAL A 164 5.77 3.82 11.81
N PRO A 165 4.80 4.21 12.65
CA PRO A 165 4.17 5.52 12.55
C PRO A 165 5.19 6.66 12.69
N GLU A 166 5.17 7.64 11.80
CA GLU A 166 6.11 8.78 11.81
C GLU A 166 6.05 9.59 13.13
N ALA A 167 4.88 9.68 13.76
CA ALA A 167 4.67 10.38 15.01
C ALA A 167 5.49 9.82 16.19
N ALA A 168 5.85 8.54 16.17
CA ALA A 168 6.66 7.92 17.22
C ALA A 168 8.09 8.47 17.26
N THR A 169 8.65 8.79 16.10
CA THR A 169 10.01 9.35 16.00
C THR A 169 10.08 10.78 16.52
N ALA A 170 9.07 11.60 16.23
CA ALA A 170 8.98 12.97 16.73
C ALA A 170 8.77 13.02 18.26
N SER A 171 7.95 12.12 18.81
CA SER A 171 7.68 12.04 20.25
C SER A 171 8.91 11.59 21.06
N LEU A 172 9.68 10.64 20.55
CA LEU A 172 10.93 10.19 21.16
C LEU A 172 12.01 11.29 21.14
N GLY A 173 12.07 12.06 20.06
CA GLY A 173 12.96 13.22 19.95
C GLY A 173 12.62 14.31 20.99
N LEU A 174 11.35 14.63 21.17
CA LEU A 174 10.88 15.61 22.14
C LEU A 174 11.12 15.17 23.60
N LEU A 175 10.86 13.90 23.91
CA LEU A 175 11.13 13.33 25.25
C LEU A 175 12.62 13.30 25.55
N GLY A 176 13.46 12.96 24.57
CA GLY A 176 14.91 13.00 24.69
C GLY A 176 15.44 14.44 24.97
N LEU A 177 14.92 15.43 24.26
CA LEU A 177 15.27 16.82 24.41
C LEU A 177 14.83 17.37 25.80
N ALA A 178 13.61 17.02 26.24
CA ALA A 178 13.09 17.39 27.56
C ALA A 178 13.93 16.79 28.70
N ALA A 179 14.34 15.52 28.56
CA ALA A 179 15.22 14.86 29.55
C ALA A 179 16.60 15.50 29.62
N LEU A 180 17.18 15.91 28.48
CA LEU A 180 18.45 16.65 28.43
C LEU A 180 18.37 18.03 29.08
N LEU A 181 17.27 18.75 28.85
CA LEU A 181 17.03 20.07 29.45
C LEU A 181 16.83 19.99 30.97
N MET A 182 16.14 18.96 31.47
CA MET A 182 15.97 18.73 32.91
C MET A 182 17.28 18.34 33.60
N ARG A 183 18.16 17.60 32.93
CA ARG A 183 19.48 17.24 33.46
C ARG A 183 20.38 18.46 33.60
N ARG A 184 20.30 19.42 32.69
CA ARG A 184 21.09 20.65 32.71
C ARG A 184 20.71 21.61 33.86
N ARG A 185 19.44 21.57 34.32
CA ARG A 185 18.96 22.41 35.46
C ARG A 185 19.35 21.87 36.82
N ARG A 186 19.85 20.62 36.93
CA ARG A 186 20.29 20.01 38.20
C ARG A 186 21.79 20.16 38.47
N SER A 187 22.53 20.77 37.56
CA SER A 187 23.99 20.94 37.66
C SER A 187 24.41 22.40 37.96
N CYS A 188 23.51 23.25 38.46
CA CYS A 188 23.80 24.60 38.99
C CYS A 188 23.51 24.68 40.46
#